data_1947d1e54426dcac263c4200a9cac09b
#
_entry.id   1947d1e54426dcac263c4200a9cac09b
#
_cell.length_a   1.000
_cell.length_b   1.000
_cell.length_c   1.000
_cell.angle_alpha   90.00
_cell.angle_beta   90.00
_cell.angle_gamma   90.00
#
_symmetry.space_group_name_H-M   'P 1'
#
loop_
_entity.id
_entity.type
_entity.pdbx_description
1 polymer ?
#
loop_
_entity_poly.entity_id
_entity_poly.type
_entity_poly.pdbx_seq_one_letter_code
_entity_poly.pdbx_strand_id
1 'polypeptide(L)'
;MKPIQTVLVLGGDRRQQSLADALEAAGLAVRTFGLGEKSARAAADLEEAVARAQAVVLPLPCTKDETHIIGAAPQIPIDRLAALFLPEQLILGGMLTASVAARLQRGGCRVIDYYKCEEITVRNVVPTVQGILKQLFEQIDYTVFGSSACVCGYGRVGRATARTLNALGAQVTVCARSGAARASAETDGCASCDFQRLPEKAASFDYIINTVPAPVLGAQVLRILKPSCLILDVASAPYGTDFAAAERYGVRALQCASLPGKAAPKTAGEILAQGILHLWEEEGYV
;
A
#
# COMPACT_ATOMS: atom_id res chain seq x y z
N MET A 1 23.93 16.06 -11.92
CA MET A 1 23.99 16.09 -10.43
C MET A 1 25.07 15.14 -9.96
N LYS A 2 25.52 15.18 -8.69
CA LYS A 2 26.48 14.19 -8.20
C LYS A 2 25.77 12.86 -7.96
N PRO A 3 26.39 11.71 -8.26
CA PRO A 3 25.77 10.41 -7.96
C PRO A 3 25.57 10.23 -6.46
N ILE A 4 24.43 9.65 -6.09
CA ILE A 4 24.11 9.31 -4.71
C ILE A 4 24.88 8.04 -4.34
N GLN A 5 25.67 8.11 -3.27
CA GLN A 5 26.45 6.99 -2.74
C GLN A 5 26.06 6.64 -1.31
N THR A 6 25.54 7.59 -0.54
CA THR A 6 25.20 7.42 0.88
C THR A 6 23.72 7.65 1.11
N VAL A 7 23.05 6.64 1.68
CA VAL A 7 21.59 6.63 1.91
C VAL A 7 21.27 6.36 3.36
N LEU A 8 20.36 7.15 3.94
CA LEU A 8 19.73 6.85 5.22
C LEU A 8 18.31 6.32 4.98
N VAL A 9 18.02 5.12 5.44
CA VAL A 9 16.66 4.56 5.50
C VAL A 9 16.12 4.73 6.91
N LEU A 10 14.98 5.42 7.05
CA LEU A 10 14.48 5.90 8.32
C LEU A 10 13.06 5.41 8.61
N GLY A 11 12.86 4.75 9.76
CA GLY A 11 11.54 4.30 10.22
C GLY A 11 10.86 3.26 9.34
N GLY A 12 9.58 3.01 9.60
CA GLY A 12 8.77 2.10 8.81
C GLY A 12 8.66 0.69 9.39
N ASP A 13 8.47 -0.28 8.51
CA ASP A 13 8.30 -1.68 8.86
C ASP A 13 9.34 -2.57 8.16
N ARG A 14 9.13 -3.89 8.16
CA ARG A 14 10.04 -4.85 7.51
C ARG A 14 10.32 -4.58 6.02
N ARG A 15 9.47 -3.80 5.33
CA ARG A 15 9.74 -3.36 3.96
C ARG A 15 10.96 -2.46 3.87
N GLN A 16 11.12 -1.57 4.85
CA GLN A 16 12.27 -0.66 4.91
C GLN A 16 13.58 -1.40 5.17
N GLN A 17 13.54 -2.49 5.95
CA GLN A 17 14.71 -3.37 6.12
C GLN A 17 15.10 -4.00 4.77
N SER A 18 14.13 -4.60 4.06
CA SER A 18 14.37 -5.21 2.75
C SER A 18 14.74 -4.20 1.66
N LEU A 19 14.21 -2.98 1.73
CA LEU A 19 14.61 -1.86 0.87
C LEU A 19 16.07 -1.49 1.14
N ALA A 20 16.48 -1.38 2.40
CA ALA A 20 17.85 -1.10 2.78
C ALA A 20 18.82 -2.21 2.29
N ASP A 21 18.44 -3.50 2.45
CA ASP A 21 19.21 -4.64 1.93
C ASP A 21 19.39 -4.55 0.39
N ALA A 22 18.33 -4.20 -0.33
CA ALA A 22 18.38 -4.08 -1.78
C ALA A 22 19.21 -2.89 -2.28
N LEU A 23 19.16 -1.74 -1.60
CA LEU A 23 20.02 -0.59 -1.90
C LEU A 23 21.49 -0.88 -1.61
N GLU A 24 21.79 -1.59 -0.52
CA GLU A 24 23.15 -2.01 -0.19
C GLU A 24 23.70 -3.03 -1.23
N ALA A 25 22.85 -3.97 -1.67
CA ALA A 25 23.18 -4.91 -2.75
C ALA A 25 23.43 -4.20 -4.09
N ALA A 26 22.84 -3.03 -4.32
CA ALA A 26 23.10 -2.16 -5.48
C ALA A 26 24.40 -1.34 -5.35
N GLY A 27 25.17 -1.52 -4.28
CA GLY A 27 26.48 -0.89 -4.09
C GLY A 27 26.45 0.45 -3.33
N LEU A 28 25.32 0.81 -2.73
CA LEU A 28 25.20 2.05 -1.94
C LEU A 28 25.64 1.84 -0.50
N ALA A 29 26.22 2.87 0.11
CA ALA A 29 26.51 2.89 1.54
C ALA A 29 25.21 3.24 2.31
N VAL A 30 24.57 2.23 2.88
CA VAL A 30 23.28 2.37 3.55
C VAL A 30 23.44 2.43 5.06
N ARG A 31 22.81 3.42 5.69
CA ARG A 31 22.59 3.49 7.13
C ARG A 31 21.09 3.41 7.41
N THR A 32 20.73 2.90 8.57
CA THR A 32 19.33 2.82 9.00
C THR A 32 19.15 3.52 10.34
N PHE A 33 17.96 4.09 10.57
CA PHE A 33 17.61 4.66 11.87
C PHE A 33 16.15 4.38 12.22
N GLY A 34 15.90 3.96 13.46
CA GLY A 34 14.54 3.75 13.96
C GLY A 34 13.81 2.52 13.45
N LEU A 35 14.50 1.57 12.78
CA LEU A 35 13.91 0.32 12.27
C LEU A 35 13.86 -0.82 13.31
N GLY A 36 14.36 -0.60 14.52
CA GLY A 36 14.40 -1.63 15.57
C GLY A 36 15.35 -2.79 15.29
N GLU A 37 16.21 -2.67 14.28
CA GLU A 37 17.21 -3.68 13.95
C GLU A 37 18.50 -3.50 14.75
N LYS A 38 19.16 -4.63 15.05
CA LYS A 38 20.51 -4.67 15.62
C LYS A 38 21.48 -5.07 14.52
N SER A 39 21.90 -4.12 13.69
CA SER A 39 22.83 -4.35 12.59
C SER A 39 23.96 -3.31 12.62
N ALA A 40 25.09 -3.63 11.93
CA ALA A 40 26.22 -2.68 11.83
C ALA A 40 25.85 -1.38 11.09
N ARG A 41 24.79 -1.39 10.27
CA ARG A 41 24.29 -0.21 9.57
C ARG A 41 23.35 0.66 10.42
N ALA A 42 22.89 0.18 11.58
CA ALA A 42 22.04 0.96 12.46
C ALA A 42 22.82 2.15 13.04
N ALA A 43 22.33 3.36 12.79
CA ALA A 43 22.90 4.58 13.33
C ALA A 43 22.45 4.76 14.78
N ALA A 44 23.36 5.21 15.64
CA ALA A 44 23.06 5.50 17.04
C ALA A 44 22.49 6.92 17.22
N ASP A 45 22.88 7.83 16.35
CA ASP A 45 22.49 9.25 16.40
C ASP A 45 21.80 9.67 15.09
N LEU A 46 20.63 10.32 15.21
CA LEU A 46 19.83 10.76 14.07
C LEU A 46 20.46 11.93 13.34
N GLU A 47 20.95 12.92 14.08
CA GLU A 47 21.52 14.14 13.51
C GLU A 47 22.78 13.81 12.69
N GLU A 48 23.65 12.97 13.23
CA GLU A 48 24.85 12.50 12.53
C GLU A 48 24.46 11.66 11.29
N ALA A 49 23.47 10.77 11.40
CA ALA A 49 23.04 9.94 10.27
C ALA A 49 22.43 10.76 9.14
N VAL A 50 21.62 11.78 9.46
CA VAL A 50 21.06 12.69 8.47
C VAL A 50 22.17 13.54 7.83
N ALA A 51 23.07 14.12 8.60
CA ALA A 51 24.13 14.99 8.10
C ALA A 51 25.08 14.28 7.11
N ARG A 52 25.26 12.96 7.24
CA ARG A 52 26.14 12.15 6.36
C ARG A 52 25.43 11.59 5.13
N ALA A 53 24.12 11.62 5.07
CA ALA A 53 23.34 11.05 3.98
C ALA A 53 23.19 12.05 2.82
N GLN A 54 23.39 11.58 1.59
CA GLN A 54 23.03 12.34 0.38
C GLN A 54 21.55 12.18 0.06
N ALA A 55 20.98 11.00 0.37
CA ALA A 55 19.53 10.77 0.27
C ALA A 55 18.97 10.18 1.56
N VAL A 56 17.74 10.58 1.90
CA VAL A 56 16.98 10.03 3.03
C VAL A 56 15.70 9.41 2.51
N VAL A 57 15.51 8.11 2.78
CA VAL A 57 14.33 7.35 2.37
C VAL A 57 13.41 7.14 3.56
N LEU A 58 12.24 7.75 3.51
CA LEU A 58 11.17 7.69 4.50
C LEU A 58 10.19 6.55 4.20
N PRO A 59 9.35 6.11 5.16
CA PRO A 59 8.43 4.98 4.99
C PRO A 59 7.30 5.19 3.98
N LEU A 60 6.60 4.08 3.69
CA LEU A 60 5.34 4.04 2.94
C LEU A 60 4.20 3.44 3.79
N PRO A 61 3.19 4.21 4.21
CA PRO A 61 3.13 5.67 4.13
C PRO A 61 4.19 6.32 5.02
N CYS A 62 4.54 7.57 4.71
CA CYS A 62 5.51 8.33 5.51
C CYS A 62 4.99 8.58 6.93
N THR A 63 3.72 8.89 7.04
CA THR A 63 3.03 9.21 8.31
C THR A 63 1.58 8.74 8.27
N LYS A 64 0.95 8.61 9.44
CA LYS A 64 -0.51 8.38 9.59
C LYS A 64 -1.24 9.57 10.18
N ASP A 65 -0.54 10.40 10.92
CA ASP A 65 -1.10 11.49 11.73
C ASP A 65 -0.62 12.88 11.26
N GLU A 66 0.16 12.91 10.19
CA GLU A 66 0.84 14.11 9.66
C GLU A 66 1.82 14.77 10.65
N THR A 67 2.12 14.14 11.75
CA THR A 67 2.97 14.70 12.81
C THR A 67 4.25 13.92 13.04
N HIS A 68 4.21 12.59 12.90
CA HIS A 68 5.36 11.71 13.16
C HIS A 68 5.65 10.76 12.00
N ILE A 69 6.93 10.40 11.87
CA ILE A 69 7.36 9.36 10.93
C ILE A 69 6.88 8.00 11.45
N ILE A 70 6.18 7.25 10.60
CA ILE A 70 5.62 5.96 10.98
C ILE A 70 6.71 4.92 11.26
N GLY A 71 6.53 4.12 12.32
CA GLY A 71 7.41 3.00 12.63
C GLY A 71 8.83 3.38 13.04
N ALA A 72 9.10 4.66 13.30
CA ALA A 72 10.37 5.09 13.86
C ALA A 72 10.39 4.88 15.38
N ALA A 73 11.47 4.25 15.88
CA ALA A 73 11.75 4.09 17.29
C ALA A 73 13.19 4.55 17.59
N PRO A 74 13.40 5.66 18.33
CA PRO A 74 12.38 6.51 18.98
C PRO A 74 11.47 7.24 17.97
N GLN A 75 10.31 7.69 18.43
CA GLN A 75 9.36 8.44 17.61
C GLN A 75 9.96 9.77 17.14
N ILE A 76 9.83 10.06 15.85
CA ILE A 76 10.45 11.23 15.22
C ILE A 76 9.36 12.17 14.70
N PRO A 77 9.23 13.40 15.27
CA PRO A 77 8.38 14.43 14.73
C PRO A 77 8.88 14.90 13.33
N ILE A 78 7.95 15.10 12.39
CA ILE A 78 8.28 15.53 11.02
C ILE A 78 9.01 16.87 11.02
N ASP A 79 8.59 17.85 11.84
CA ASP A 79 9.23 19.16 11.89
C ASP A 79 10.66 19.12 12.46
N ARG A 80 10.90 18.24 13.45
CA ARG A 80 12.27 18.00 13.95
C ARG A 80 13.15 17.40 12.87
N LEU A 81 12.65 16.40 12.14
CA LEU A 81 13.40 15.77 11.06
C LEU A 81 13.69 16.77 9.93
N ALA A 82 12.69 17.56 9.52
CA ALA A 82 12.83 18.57 8.48
C ALA A 82 13.86 19.64 8.81
N ALA A 83 14.02 19.98 10.09
CA ALA A 83 15.03 20.95 10.55
C ALA A 83 16.48 20.42 10.46
N LEU A 84 16.67 19.11 10.27
CA LEU A 84 17.98 18.48 10.12
C LEU A 84 18.41 18.38 8.64
N PHE A 85 17.52 18.58 7.69
CA PHE A 85 17.82 18.40 6.28
C PHE A 85 18.67 19.54 5.73
N LEU A 86 19.60 19.17 4.84
CA LEU A 86 20.48 20.10 4.15
C LEU A 86 19.95 20.39 2.73
N PRO A 87 20.20 21.60 2.16
CA PRO A 87 19.64 21.98 0.85
C PRO A 87 19.96 21.04 -0.31
N GLU A 88 21.14 20.40 -0.29
CA GLU A 88 21.59 19.48 -1.35
C GLU A 88 21.10 18.06 -1.19
N GLN A 89 20.39 17.74 -0.11
CA GLN A 89 19.90 16.38 0.15
C GLN A 89 18.63 16.07 -0.66
N LEU A 90 18.50 14.80 -1.04
CA LEU A 90 17.29 14.25 -1.65
C LEU A 90 16.48 13.49 -0.61
N ILE A 91 15.25 13.92 -0.40
CA ILE A 91 14.33 13.29 0.54
C ILE A 91 13.24 12.54 -0.24
N LEU A 92 13.14 11.24 -0.01
CA LEU A 92 12.15 10.38 -0.66
C LEU A 92 11.16 9.89 0.38
N GLY A 93 9.88 10.20 0.22
CA GLY A 93 8.81 9.73 1.09
C GLY A 93 7.73 9.00 0.31
N GLY A 94 6.98 8.12 0.98
CA GLY A 94 5.85 7.44 0.34
C GLY A 94 4.51 8.02 0.79
N MET A 95 3.61 8.31 -0.17
CA MET A 95 2.27 8.87 0.08
C MET A 95 2.31 10.19 0.87
N LEU A 96 3.09 11.14 0.36
CA LEU A 96 3.20 12.46 0.98
C LEU A 96 1.95 13.30 0.68
N THR A 97 1.30 13.82 1.73
CA THR A 97 0.32 14.90 1.55
C THR A 97 1.04 16.21 1.18
N ALA A 98 0.33 17.15 0.56
CA ALA A 98 0.90 18.45 0.22
C ALA A 98 1.46 19.18 1.47
N SER A 99 0.77 19.06 2.60
CA SER A 99 1.18 19.61 3.90
C SER A 99 2.51 19.01 4.37
N VAL A 100 2.62 17.68 4.38
CA VAL A 100 3.84 16.98 4.79
C VAL A 100 5.01 17.28 3.86
N ALA A 101 4.79 17.25 2.55
CA ALA A 101 5.81 17.58 1.57
C ALA A 101 6.37 19.00 1.76
N ALA A 102 5.49 20.00 1.93
CA ALA A 102 5.89 21.38 2.18
C ALA A 102 6.69 21.56 3.48
N ARG A 103 6.35 20.81 4.53
CA ARG A 103 7.10 20.81 5.80
C ARG A 103 8.50 20.22 5.64
N LEU A 104 8.62 19.09 4.93
CA LEU A 104 9.91 18.45 4.67
C LEU A 104 10.82 19.32 3.79
N GLN A 105 10.27 20.18 2.91
CA GLN A 105 11.01 21.09 2.04
C GLN A 105 11.54 22.35 2.75
N ARG A 106 11.18 22.62 4.00
CA ARG A 106 11.57 23.84 4.72
C ARG A 106 13.09 24.06 4.81
N GLY A 107 13.89 23.00 4.80
CA GLY A 107 15.35 23.06 4.76
C GLY A 107 15.94 23.40 3.38
N GLY A 108 15.09 23.62 2.36
CA GLY A 108 15.53 23.86 0.98
C GLY A 108 15.94 22.59 0.23
N CYS A 109 15.81 21.41 0.83
CA CYS A 109 16.10 20.13 0.22
C CYS A 109 15.06 19.76 -0.85
N ARG A 110 15.43 18.86 -1.77
CA ARG A 110 14.50 18.30 -2.75
C ARG A 110 13.69 17.15 -2.13
N VAL A 111 12.36 17.21 -2.24
CA VAL A 111 11.45 16.17 -1.72
C VAL A 111 10.72 15.52 -2.89
N ILE A 112 10.76 14.19 -2.96
CA ILE A 112 10.05 13.37 -3.97
C ILE A 112 9.14 12.38 -3.26
N ASP A 113 7.88 12.31 -3.71
CA ASP A 113 6.96 11.23 -3.35
C ASP A 113 7.18 10.07 -4.32
N TYR A 114 7.97 9.05 -3.90
CA TYR A 114 8.26 7.89 -4.73
C TYR A 114 7.02 7.02 -5.00
N TYR A 115 5.96 7.15 -4.20
CA TYR A 115 4.71 6.41 -4.45
C TYR A 115 3.88 6.99 -5.61
N LYS A 116 4.27 8.16 -6.15
CA LYS A 116 3.73 8.69 -7.42
C LYS A 116 4.39 8.04 -8.64
N CYS A 117 5.49 7.32 -8.48
CA CYS A 117 6.08 6.53 -9.55
C CYS A 117 5.13 5.39 -9.94
N GLU A 118 4.71 5.38 -11.22
CA GLU A 118 3.76 4.40 -11.73
C GLU A 118 4.31 2.97 -11.64
N GLU A 119 5.60 2.78 -11.90
CA GLU A 119 6.25 1.48 -11.80
C GLU A 119 6.11 0.88 -10.38
N ILE A 120 6.39 1.67 -9.35
CA ILE A 120 6.24 1.23 -7.96
C ILE A 120 4.81 0.83 -7.67
N THR A 121 3.83 1.65 -8.08
CA THR A 121 2.42 1.39 -7.80
C THR A 121 1.90 0.17 -8.54
N VAL A 122 2.33 -0.05 -9.78
CA VAL A 122 1.96 -1.23 -10.58
C VAL A 122 2.57 -2.51 -9.98
N ARG A 123 3.87 -2.50 -9.68
CA ARG A 123 4.54 -3.68 -9.11
C ARG A 123 4.03 -4.02 -7.70
N ASN A 124 3.70 -3.01 -6.89
CA ASN A 124 3.19 -3.18 -5.51
C ASN A 124 1.79 -3.82 -5.46
N VAL A 125 1.09 -3.94 -6.60
CA VAL A 125 -0.14 -4.73 -6.70
C VAL A 125 0.09 -6.19 -6.36
N VAL A 126 1.21 -6.79 -6.77
CA VAL A 126 1.51 -8.21 -6.54
C VAL A 126 1.52 -8.57 -5.05
N PRO A 127 2.36 -7.95 -4.21
CA PRO A 127 2.32 -8.24 -2.77
C PRO A 127 1.00 -7.79 -2.09
N THR A 128 0.26 -6.84 -2.68
CA THR A 128 -1.08 -6.47 -2.20
C THR A 128 -2.06 -7.62 -2.40
N VAL A 129 -2.13 -8.21 -3.60
CA VAL A 129 -3.01 -9.35 -3.90
C VAL A 129 -2.63 -10.56 -3.06
N GLN A 130 -1.35 -10.83 -2.88
CA GLN A 130 -0.90 -11.90 -1.97
C GLN A 130 -1.41 -11.66 -0.54
N GLY A 131 -1.41 -10.42 -0.08
CA GLY A 131 -1.95 -10.05 1.23
C GLY A 131 -3.47 -10.22 1.31
N ILE A 132 -4.21 -9.93 0.24
CA ILE A 132 -5.64 -10.18 0.13
C ILE A 132 -5.93 -11.69 0.26
N LEU A 133 -5.21 -12.51 -0.51
CA LEU A 133 -5.36 -13.97 -0.46
C LEU A 133 -5.02 -14.53 0.91
N LYS A 134 -3.93 -14.06 1.53
CA LYS A 134 -3.57 -14.46 2.89
C LYS A 134 -4.71 -14.19 3.86
N GLN A 135 -5.25 -12.96 3.86
CA GLN A 135 -6.37 -12.60 4.71
C GLN A 135 -7.62 -13.43 4.38
N LEU A 136 -7.92 -13.68 3.11
CA LEU A 136 -9.06 -14.50 2.71
C LEU A 136 -8.92 -15.93 3.27
N PHE A 137 -7.79 -16.60 3.04
CA PHE A 137 -7.55 -17.97 3.48
C PHE A 137 -7.54 -18.13 5.01
N GLU A 138 -7.12 -17.10 5.75
CA GLU A 138 -7.18 -17.10 7.22
C GLU A 138 -8.60 -16.94 7.77
N GLN A 139 -9.56 -16.46 6.95
CA GLN A 139 -10.90 -16.09 7.40
C GLN A 139 -11.99 -17.05 6.92
N ILE A 140 -11.77 -17.84 5.88
CA ILE A 140 -12.73 -18.80 5.34
C ILE A 140 -12.31 -20.23 5.71
N ASP A 141 -13.28 -21.12 5.85
CA ASP A 141 -13.10 -22.55 6.13
C ASP A 141 -13.50 -23.46 4.95
N TYR A 142 -13.70 -22.85 3.78
CA TYR A 142 -14.03 -23.51 2.52
C TYR A 142 -13.05 -23.11 1.41
N THR A 143 -13.08 -23.84 0.29
CA THR A 143 -12.17 -23.59 -0.84
C THR A 143 -12.62 -22.36 -1.63
N VAL A 144 -11.65 -21.60 -2.16
CA VAL A 144 -11.91 -20.53 -3.14
C VAL A 144 -12.47 -21.10 -4.44
N PHE A 145 -12.05 -22.30 -4.84
CA PHE A 145 -12.61 -23.00 -5.99
C PHE A 145 -14.12 -23.23 -5.81
N GLY A 146 -14.90 -22.78 -6.79
CA GLY A 146 -16.37 -22.89 -6.79
C GLY A 146 -17.10 -21.83 -5.95
N SER A 147 -16.38 -21.01 -5.17
CA SER A 147 -16.99 -19.94 -4.37
C SER A 147 -17.46 -18.76 -5.24
N SER A 148 -18.43 -18.00 -4.71
CA SER A 148 -18.95 -16.78 -5.37
C SER A 148 -18.33 -15.54 -4.75
N ALA A 149 -17.55 -14.80 -5.55
CA ALA A 149 -16.80 -13.63 -5.13
C ALA A 149 -17.32 -12.34 -5.79
N CYS A 150 -17.36 -11.25 -5.04
CA CYS A 150 -17.52 -9.92 -5.61
C CYS A 150 -16.23 -9.12 -5.42
N VAL A 151 -15.75 -8.46 -6.48
CA VAL A 151 -14.65 -7.48 -6.42
C VAL A 151 -15.22 -6.12 -6.75
N CYS A 152 -15.26 -5.23 -5.75
CA CYS A 152 -15.66 -3.85 -5.92
C CYS A 152 -14.48 -3.01 -6.39
N GLY A 153 -14.62 -2.43 -7.59
CA GLY A 153 -13.56 -1.70 -8.29
C GLY A 153 -12.77 -2.57 -9.27
N TYR A 154 -12.33 -1.94 -10.37
CA TYR A 154 -11.52 -2.61 -11.40
C TYR A 154 -10.32 -1.74 -11.82
N GLY A 155 -9.71 -1.10 -10.81
CA GLY A 155 -8.39 -0.47 -10.93
C GLY A 155 -7.26 -1.51 -10.85
N ARG A 156 -6.03 -1.06 -10.67
CA ARG A 156 -4.85 -1.95 -10.59
C ARG A 156 -5.05 -3.13 -9.63
N VAL A 157 -5.40 -2.85 -8.38
CA VAL A 157 -5.60 -3.89 -7.33
C VAL A 157 -6.82 -4.75 -7.64
N GLY A 158 -7.97 -4.13 -7.95
CA GLY A 158 -9.21 -4.86 -8.21
C GLY A 158 -9.09 -5.81 -9.40
N ARG A 159 -8.47 -5.37 -10.51
CA ARG A 159 -8.24 -6.20 -11.69
C ARG A 159 -7.34 -7.39 -11.38
N ALA A 160 -6.22 -7.16 -10.72
CA ALA A 160 -5.30 -8.24 -10.35
C ALA A 160 -5.94 -9.23 -9.38
N THR A 161 -6.70 -8.74 -8.38
CA THR A 161 -7.44 -9.58 -7.43
C THR A 161 -8.49 -10.44 -8.16
N ALA A 162 -9.30 -9.84 -9.03
CA ALA A 162 -10.34 -10.55 -9.77
C ALA A 162 -9.75 -11.66 -10.66
N ARG A 163 -8.68 -11.36 -11.41
CA ARG A 163 -7.97 -12.35 -12.23
C ARG A 163 -7.37 -13.49 -11.42
N THR A 164 -6.80 -13.18 -10.26
CA THR A 164 -6.23 -14.20 -9.38
C THR A 164 -7.30 -15.11 -8.79
N LEU A 165 -8.42 -14.55 -8.30
CA LEU A 165 -9.54 -15.32 -7.78
C LEU A 165 -10.18 -16.19 -8.87
N ASN A 166 -10.34 -15.64 -10.09
CA ASN A 166 -10.84 -16.40 -11.25
C ASN A 166 -9.90 -17.57 -11.59
N ALA A 167 -8.60 -17.35 -11.59
CA ALA A 167 -7.59 -18.40 -11.83
C ALA A 167 -7.59 -19.48 -10.73
N LEU A 168 -8.00 -19.14 -9.50
CA LEU A 168 -8.23 -20.10 -8.40
C LEU A 168 -9.59 -20.81 -8.50
N GLY A 169 -10.37 -20.55 -9.56
CA GLY A 169 -11.66 -21.20 -9.81
C GLY A 169 -12.86 -20.60 -9.07
N ALA A 170 -12.75 -19.38 -8.54
CA ALA A 170 -13.90 -18.66 -8.00
C ALA A 170 -14.80 -18.12 -9.13
N GLN A 171 -16.09 -18.03 -8.89
CA GLN A 171 -17.06 -17.34 -9.75
C GLN A 171 -17.03 -15.84 -9.42
N VAL A 172 -16.23 -15.09 -10.17
CA VAL A 172 -15.96 -13.67 -9.86
C VAL A 172 -16.94 -12.75 -10.56
N THR A 173 -17.62 -11.90 -9.79
CA THR A 173 -18.39 -10.76 -10.29
C THR A 173 -17.65 -9.47 -9.94
N VAL A 174 -17.30 -8.67 -10.93
CA VAL A 174 -16.72 -7.34 -10.74
C VAL A 174 -17.82 -6.30 -10.68
N CYS A 175 -17.83 -5.52 -9.59
CA CYS A 175 -18.71 -4.37 -9.47
C CYS A 175 -17.94 -3.08 -9.75
N ALA A 176 -18.29 -2.37 -10.85
CA ALA A 176 -17.57 -1.16 -11.24
C ALA A 176 -18.49 -0.10 -11.84
N ARG A 177 -18.20 1.18 -11.56
CA ARG A 177 -18.98 2.33 -12.04
C ARG A 177 -18.87 2.51 -13.57
N SER A 178 -17.65 2.41 -14.10
CA SER A 178 -17.38 2.63 -15.52
C SER A 178 -17.80 1.44 -16.38
N GLY A 179 -18.52 1.68 -17.49
CA GLY A 179 -18.84 0.66 -18.48
C GLY A 179 -17.59 0.04 -19.10
N ALA A 180 -16.54 0.82 -19.35
CA ALA A 180 -15.26 0.31 -19.85
C ALA A 180 -14.59 -0.66 -18.85
N ALA A 181 -14.66 -0.37 -17.55
CA ALA A 181 -14.13 -1.28 -16.53
C ALA A 181 -14.91 -2.60 -16.48
N ARG A 182 -16.25 -2.54 -16.60
CA ARG A 182 -17.09 -3.75 -16.67
C ARG A 182 -16.79 -4.59 -17.92
N ALA A 183 -16.72 -3.95 -19.08
CA ALA A 183 -16.36 -4.64 -20.33
C ALA A 183 -14.96 -5.29 -20.25
N SER A 184 -13.98 -4.60 -19.65
CA SER A 184 -12.65 -5.19 -19.39
C SER A 184 -12.72 -6.38 -18.43
N ALA A 185 -13.57 -6.34 -17.41
CA ALA A 185 -13.76 -7.48 -16.51
C ALA A 185 -14.37 -8.69 -17.25
N GLU A 186 -15.32 -8.46 -18.15
CA GLU A 186 -15.93 -9.51 -18.98
C GLU A 186 -14.92 -10.14 -19.93
N THR A 187 -14.05 -9.35 -20.55
CA THR A 187 -12.96 -9.87 -21.40
C THR A 187 -11.90 -10.66 -20.60
N ASP A 188 -11.74 -10.35 -19.31
CA ASP A 188 -10.88 -11.13 -18.40
C ASP A 188 -11.62 -12.38 -17.80
N GLY A 189 -12.83 -12.71 -18.29
CA GLY A 189 -13.58 -13.91 -17.90
C GLY A 189 -14.39 -13.77 -16.61
N CYS A 190 -14.63 -12.57 -16.12
CA CYS A 190 -15.43 -12.29 -14.93
C CYS A 190 -16.86 -11.86 -15.34
N ALA A 191 -17.87 -12.16 -14.52
CA ALA A 191 -19.15 -11.47 -14.62
C ALA A 191 -19.00 -10.02 -14.16
N SER A 192 -19.90 -9.13 -14.59
CA SER A 192 -19.88 -7.74 -14.15
C SER A 192 -21.26 -7.20 -13.75
N CYS A 193 -21.26 -6.14 -12.95
CA CYS A 193 -22.41 -5.30 -12.66
C CYS A 193 -22.00 -3.88 -12.32
N ASP A 194 -22.94 -2.93 -12.36
CA ASP A 194 -22.75 -1.63 -11.74
C ASP A 194 -23.14 -1.66 -10.24
N PHE A 195 -22.78 -0.59 -9.50
CA PHE A 195 -23.09 -0.52 -8.07
C PHE A 195 -24.59 -0.38 -7.78
N GLN A 196 -25.41 0.10 -8.71
CA GLN A 196 -26.86 0.20 -8.53
C GLN A 196 -27.49 -1.19 -8.52
N ARG A 197 -26.95 -2.12 -9.31
CA ARG A 197 -27.40 -3.50 -9.40
C ARG A 197 -26.72 -4.45 -8.39
N LEU A 198 -25.73 -3.99 -7.65
CA LEU A 198 -25.05 -4.80 -6.62
C LEU A 198 -26.02 -5.41 -5.60
N PRO A 199 -27.03 -4.68 -5.08
CA PRO A 199 -28.02 -5.27 -4.16
C PRO A 199 -28.76 -6.49 -4.72
N GLU A 200 -29.04 -6.53 -6.04
CA GLU A 200 -29.74 -7.66 -6.68
C GLU A 200 -28.95 -8.98 -6.60
N LYS A 201 -27.61 -8.89 -6.51
CA LYS A 201 -26.69 -10.02 -6.49
C LYS A 201 -26.10 -10.30 -5.09
N ALA A 202 -26.27 -9.37 -4.14
CA ALA A 202 -25.57 -9.38 -2.86
C ALA A 202 -25.74 -10.69 -2.06
N ALA A 203 -26.95 -11.27 -2.07
CA ALA A 203 -27.25 -12.52 -1.36
C ALA A 203 -26.47 -13.75 -1.86
N SER A 204 -25.90 -13.69 -3.09
CA SER A 204 -25.18 -14.84 -3.66
C SER A 204 -23.71 -14.92 -3.26
N PHE A 205 -23.10 -13.83 -2.80
CA PHE A 205 -21.66 -13.79 -2.57
C PHE A 205 -21.24 -14.48 -1.26
N ASP A 206 -20.15 -15.24 -1.35
CA ASP A 206 -19.46 -15.83 -0.19
C ASP A 206 -18.53 -14.82 0.44
N TYR A 207 -17.91 -13.99 -0.38
CA TYR A 207 -17.08 -12.88 0.09
C TYR A 207 -17.04 -11.72 -0.92
N ILE A 208 -16.71 -10.53 -0.39
CA ILE A 208 -16.56 -9.30 -1.15
C ILE A 208 -15.17 -8.72 -0.86
N ILE A 209 -14.41 -8.40 -1.91
CA ILE A 209 -13.15 -7.66 -1.80
C ILE A 209 -13.41 -6.23 -2.28
N ASN A 210 -13.39 -5.27 -1.36
CA ASN A 210 -13.56 -3.87 -1.73
C ASN A 210 -12.20 -3.17 -1.97
N THR A 211 -12.02 -2.59 -3.17
CA THR A 211 -10.84 -1.81 -3.55
C THR A 211 -11.16 -0.33 -3.81
N VAL A 212 -12.41 0.09 -3.60
CA VAL A 212 -12.89 1.45 -3.90
C VAL A 212 -12.84 2.31 -2.63
N PRO A 213 -12.08 3.43 -2.61
CA PRO A 213 -11.99 4.33 -1.46
C PRO A 213 -13.16 5.35 -1.44
N ALA A 214 -14.39 4.85 -1.59
CA ALA A 214 -15.61 5.65 -1.54
C ALA A 214 -16.77 4.76 -1.05
N PRO A 215 -17.80 5.31 -0.40
CA PRO A 215 -18.92 4.54 0.16
C PRO A 215 -19.68 3.75 -0.92
N VAL A 216 -19.38 2.46 -1.07
CA VAL A 216 -20.01 1.55 -2.05
C VAL A 216 -20.72 0.37 -1.39
N LEU A 217 -20.34 -0.01 -0.18
CA LEU A 217 -20.94 -1.08 0.61
C LEU A 217 -21.69 -0.48 1.82
N GLY A 218 -22.79 0.19 1.53
CA GLY A 218 -23.67 0.78 2.55
C GLY A 218 -24.81 -0.14 2.96
N ALA A 219 -25.68 0.35 3.85
CA ALA A 219 -26.80 -0.39 4.43
C ALA A 219 -27.70 -1.11 3.40
N GLN A 220 -27.86 -0.55 2.20
CA GLN A 220 -28.68 -1.16 1.13
C GLN A 220 -28.12 -2.51 0.65
N VAL A 221 -26.78 -2.65 0.59
CA VAL A 221 -26.10 -3.89 0.21
C VAL A 221 -25.97 -4.80 1.43
N LEU A 222 -25.50 -4.25 2.55
CA LEU A 222 -25.14 -5.03 3.74
C LEU A 222 -26.32 -5.83 4.33
N ARG A 223 -27.53 -5.25 4.35
CA ARG A 223 -28.73 -5.92 4.87
C ARG A 223 -29.17 -7.15 4.06
N ILE A 224 -28.68 -7.29 2.81
CA ILE A 224 -29.07 -8.38 1.88
C ILE A 224 -28.01 -9.49 1.86
N LEU A 225 -26.79 -9.18 2.31
CA LEU A 225 -25.72 -10.18 2.39
C LEU A 225 -26.13 -11.34 3.31
N LYS A 226 -25.72 -12.54 2.93
CA LYS A 226 -25.87 -13.68 3.84
C LYS A 226 -24.96 -13.51 5.07
N PRO A 227 -25.38 -14.02 6.24
CA PRO A 227 -24.61 -13.86 7.48
C PRO A 227 -23.17 -14.41 7.41
N SER A 228 -22.95 -15.41 6.56
CA SER A 228 -21.63 -16.02 6.32
C SER A 228 -20.74 -15.22 5.37
N CYS A 229 -21.27 -14.17 4.72
CA CYS A 229 -20.49 -13.38 3.78
C CYS A 229 -19.37 -12.61 4.50
N LEU A 230 -18.16 -12.69 3.96
CA LEU A 230 -16.98 -11.96 4.45
C LEU A 230 -16.72 -10.75 3.57
N ILE A 231 -16.49 -9.59 4.16
CA ILE A 231 -15.99 -8.41 3.45
C ILE A 231 -14.54 -8.16 3.86
N LEU A 232 -13.64 -8.08 2.86
CA LEU A 232 -12.29 -7.56 3.02
C LEU A 232 -12.22 -6.18 2.35
N ASP A 233 -12.17 -5.12 3.15
CA ASP A 233 -11.99 -3.77 2.63
C ASP A 233 -10.50 -3.42 2.59
N VAL A 234 -9.94 -3.41 1.38
CA VAL A 234 -8.51 -3.16 1.11
C VAL A 234 -8.27 -1.76 0.53
N ALA A 235 -9.32 -0.97 0.42
CA ALA A 235 -9.23 0.40 -0.06
C ALA A 235 -8.43 1.27 0.93
N SER A 236 -7.89 2.39 0.42
CA SER A 236 -7.36 3.44 1.29
C SER A 236 -8.51 4.17 2.00
N ALA A 237 -8.20 4.85 3.10
CA ALA A 237 -9.18 5.73 3.73
C ALA A 237 -9.79 6.71 2.69
N PRO A 238 -11.10 7.03 2.77
CA PRO A 238 -12.04 6.74 3.85
C PRO A 238 -12.69 5.35 3.81
N TYR A 239 -12.17 4.39 3.03
CA TYR A 239 -12.73 3.05 2.81
C TYR A 239 -14.05 3.07 2.03
N GLY A 240 -14.60 1.90 1.71
CA GLY A 240 -15.85 1.82 0.97
C GLY A 240 -16.95 1.08 1.69
N THR A 241 -16.65 0.47 2.85
CA THR A 241 -17.57 -0.29 3.68
C THR A 241 -18.07 0.55 4.85
N ASP A 242 -19.38 0.61 5.03
CA ASP A 242 -20.00 1.11 6.26
C ASP A 242 -19.87 0.05 7.36
N PHE A 243 -18.76 0.10 8.12
CA PHE A 243 -18.46 -0.88 9.18
C PHE A 243 -19.49 -0.87 10.31
N ALA A 244 -20.07 0.30 10.64
CA ALA A 244 -21.10 0.38 11.66
C ALA A 244 -22.41 -0.29 11.21
N ALA A 245 -22.78 -0.16 9.93
CA ALA A 245 -23.91 -0.88 9.37
C ALA A 245 -23.59 -2.39 9.24
N ALA A 246 -22.36 -2.77 8.87
CA ALA A 246 -21.96 -4.18 8.79
C ALA A 246 -22.13 -4.86 10.15
N GLU A 247 -21.65 -4.24 11.23
CA GLU A 247 -21.82 -4.74 12.60
C GLU A 247 -23.30 -4.86 12.96
N ARG A 248 -24.12 -3.84 12.67
CA ARG A 248 -25.58 -3.84 12.93
C ARG A 248 -26.32 -4.99 12.24
N TYR A 249 -25.91 -5.35 11.02
CA TYR A 249 -26.51 -6.43 10.24
C TYR A 249 -25.82 -7.78 10.44
N GLY A 250 -24.84 -7.89 11.33
CA GLY A 250 -24.12 -9.14 11.61
C GLY A 250 -23.23 -9.61 10.47
N VAL A 251 -22.80 -8.70 9.57
CA VAL A 251 -21.90 -9.01 8.46
C VAL A 251 -20.45 -8.88 8.92
N ARG A 252 -19.64 -9.92 8.68
CA ARG A 252 -18.21 -9.89 8.96
C ARG A 252 -17.49 -8.97 7.96
N ALA A 253 -17.00 -7.83 8.42
CA ALA A 253 -16.24 -6.89 7.61
C ALA A 253 -14.88 -6.58 8.27
N LEU A 254 -13.81 -6.76 7.53
CA LEU A 254 -12.44 -6.52 7.99
C LEU A 254 -11.79 -5.39 7.18
N GLN A 255 -11.23 -4.44 7.89
CA GLN A 255 -10.40 -3.38 7.33
C GLN A 255 -8.97 -3.89 7.16
N CYS A 256 -8.50 -4.01 5.91
CA CYS A 256 -7.24 -4.63 5.57
C CYS A 256 -6.21 -3.59 5.09
N ALA A 257 -5.49 -2.99 6.01
CA ALA A 257 -4.45 -2.00 5.70
C ALA A 257 -3.05 -2.61 5.66
N SER A 258 -2.15 -1.99 4.88
CA SER A 258 -0.70 -2.30 4.82
C SER A 258 -0.40 -3.76 4.42
N LEU A 259 -1.21 -4.32 3.54
CA LEU A 259 -1.12 -5.72 3.11
C LEU A 259 0.26 -6.13 2.56
N PRO A 260 0.93 -5.33 1.69
CA PRO A 260 2.28 -5.67 1.19
C PRO A 260 3.29 -5.90 2.32
N GLY A 261 3.32 -5.02 3.31
CA GLY A 261 4.24 -5.12 4.44
C GLY A 261 3.96 -6.29 5.38
N LYS A 262 2.70 -6.74 5.45
CA LYS A 262 2.28 -7.87 6.29
C LYS A 262 2.44 -9.22 5.60
N ALA A 263 2.26 -9.28 4.29
CA ALA A 263 2.24 -10.54 3.55
C ALA A 263 3.58 -10.87 2.88
N ALA A 264 4.21 -9.89 2.23
CA ALA A 264 5.44 -10.08 1.47
C ALA A 264 6.38 -8.87 1.63
N PRO A 265 6.86 -8.59 2.86
CA PRO A 265 7.68 -7.39 3.12
C PRO A 265 8.99 -7.38 2.33
N LYS A 266 9.60 -8.54 2.08
CA LYS A 266 10.81 -8.66 1.27
C LYS A 266 10.57 -8.14 -0.15
N THR A 267 9.64 -8.74 -0.87
CA THR A 267 9.31 -8.34 -2.25
C THR A 267 8.84 -6.90 -2.33
N ALA A 268 8.01 -6.45 -1.36
CA ALA A 268 7.55 -5.07 -1.33
C ALA A 268 8.70 -4.07 -1.11
N GLY A 269 9.68 -4.40 -0.27
CA GLY A 269 10.89 -3.59 -0.07
C GLY A 269 11.79 -3.55 -1.31
N GLU A 270 12.00 -4.69 -1.97
CA GLU A 270 12.75 -4.79 -3.23
C GLU A 270 12.10 -3.96 -4.35
N ILE A 271 10.77 -3.99 -4.46
CA ILE A 271 10.02 -3.15 -5.42
C ILE A 271 10.26 -1.65 -5.16
N LEU A 272 10.22 -1.23 -3.89
CA LEU A 272 10.50 0.16 -3.54
C LEU A 272 11.92 0.55 -3.89
N ALA A 273 12.91 -0.29 -3.58
CA ALA A 273 14.31 -0.03 -3.88
C ALA A 273 14.56 0.10 -5.38
N GLN A 274 14.04 -0.82 -6.19
CA GLN A 274 14.18 -0.77 -7.65
C GLN A 274 13.56 0.50 -8.23
N GLY A 275 12.33 0.84 -7.82
CA GLY A 275 11.67 2.05 -8.31
C GLY A 275 12.37 3.34 -7.86
N ILE A 276 12.99 3.37 -6.67
CA ILE A 276 13.80 4.50 -6.20
C ILE A 276 15.08 4.63 -7.04
N LEU A 277 15.76 3.52 -7.35
CA LEU A 277 16.97 3.54 -8.19
C LEU A 277 16.64 4.04 -9.60
N HIS A 278 15.56 3.57 -10.23
CA HIS A 278 15.12 4.08 -11.54
C HIS A 278 14.76 5.57 -11.50
N LEU A 279 14.07 6.03 -10.44
CA LEU A 279 13.82 7.47 -10.25
C LEU A 279 15.11 8.28 -10.17
N TRP A 280 16.17 7.75 -9.55
CA TRP A 280 17.47 8.42 -9.50
C TRP A 280 18.15 8.46 -10.86
N GLU A 281 18.05 7.40 -11.66
CA GLU A 281 18.55 7.38 -13.04
C GLU A 281 17.84 8.43 -13.92
N GLU A 282 16.50 8.47 -13.90
CA GLU A 282 15.69 9.44 -14.64
C GLU A 282 15.99 10.88 -14.25
N GLU A 283 16.29 11.14 -12.99
CA GLU A 283 16.58 12.45 -12.42
C GLU A 283 18.08 12.83 -12.50
N GLY A 284 18.94 11.94 -13.03
CA GLY A 284 20.38 12.17 -13.21
C GLY A 284 21.21 12.15 -11.93
N TYR A 285 20.82 11.31 -10.96
CA TYR A 285 21.56 11.07 -9.70
C TYR A 285 22.45 9.82 -9.73
N VAL A 286 22.50 9.11 -10.84
CA VAL A 286 23.34 7.92 -11.07
C VAL A 286 24.52 8.23 -11.96
#